data_53191fb4498312899e06079f1e5a74f8
#
_entry.id   53191fb4498312899e06079f1e5a74f8
#
_cell.length_a   1.000
_cell.length_b   1.000
_cell.length_c   1.000
_cell.angle_alpha   90.00
_cell.angle_beta   90.00
_cell.angle_gamma   90.00
#
_symmetry.space_group_name_H-M   'P 1'
#
loop_
_entity.id
_entity.type
_entity.pdbx_description
1 polymer ?
#
loop_
_entity_poly.entity_id
_entity_poly.type
_entity_poly.pdbx_seq_one_letter_code
_entity_poly.pdbx_strand_id
1 'polypeptide(L)' 'KDQILLMKEIVFSSKVMKKVFRTSKLNVEKIGNIVSQLHIHIIARFKSDSSWPHSVWVTKERPYTKELLLKTISRLKKLF' A
#
# COMPACT_ATOMS: atom_id res chain seq x y z
N LYS A 1 0.33 20.99 -12.22
CA LYS A 1 1.70 20.82 -11.69
C LYS A 1 1.71 19.87 -10.48
N ASP A 2 0.89 20.14 -9.49
CA ASP A 2 0.80 19.28 -8.28
C ASP A 2 0.26 17.91 -8.61
N GLN A 3 -0.66 17.80 -9.56
CA GLN A 3 -1.20 16.51 -10.02
C GLN A 3 -0.12 15.65 -10.68
N ILE A 4 0.77 16.26 -11.43
CA ILE A 4 1.88 15.53 -12.07
C ILE A 4 2.84 15.00 -11.01
N LEU A 5 3.17 15.79 -10.01
CA LEU A 5 4.03 15.36 -8.91
C LEU A 5 3.39 14.22 -8.12
N LEU A 6 2.09 14.32 -7.84
CA LEU A 6 1.35 13.28 -7.14
C LEU A 6 1.38 11.96 -7.92
N MET A 7 1.14 12.01 -9.24
CA MET A 7 1.19 10.82 -10.08
C MET A 7 2.58 10.17 -10.08
N LYS A 8 3.64 10.99 -10.12
CA LYS A 8 5.01 10.48 -10.04
C LYS A 8 5.27 9.76 -8.72
N GLU A 9 4.79 10.31 -7.62
CA GLU A 9 4.92 9.70 -6.31
C GLU A 9 4.16 8.37 -6.23
N ILE A 10 2.95 8.31 -6.76
CA ILE A 10 2.16 7.08 -6.81
C ILE A 10 2.88 6.01 -7.64
N VAL A 11 3.40 6.37 -8.80
CA VAL A 11 4.11 5.43 -9.67
C VAL A 11 5.37 4.91 -8.97
N PHE A 12 6.16 5.79 -8.37
CA PHE A 12 7.36 5.40 -7.65
C PHE A 12 7.05 4.46 -6.48
N SER A 13 6.09 4.84 -5.64
CA SER A 13 5.68 4.04 -4.48
C SER A 13 5.12 2.69 -4.91
N SER A 14 4.35 2.65 -6.00
CA SER A 14 3.81 1.41 -6.55
C SER A 14 4.91 0.46 -7.01
N LYS A 15 5.94 0.98 -7.66
CA LYS A 15 7.10 0.16 -8.07
C LYS A 15 7.83 -0.41 -6.87
N VAL A 16 8.02 0.38 -5.82
CA VAL A 16 8.66 -0.07 -4.57
C VAL A 16 7.83 -1.19 -3.93
N MET A 17 6.52 -1.01 -3.83
CA MET A 17 5.62 -2.01 -3.24
C MET A 17 5.65 -3.33 -4.01
N LYS A 18 5.62 -3.28 -5.34
CA LYS A 18 5.71 -4.50 -6.17
C LYS A 18 7.02 -5.23 -5.94
N LYS A 19 8.12 -4.50 -5.81
CA LYS A 19 9.43 -5.08 -5.61
C LYS A 19 9.55 -5.72 -4.23
N VAL A 20 9.14 -5.03 -3.19
CA VAL A 20 9.27 -5.52 -1.81
C VAL A 20 8.37 -6.72 -1.56
N PHE A 21 7.12 -6.67 -2.01
CA PHE A 21 6.13 -7.73 -1.74
C PHE A 21 5.99 -8.74 -2.87
N ARG A 22 6.75 -8.57 -3.95
CA ARG A 22 6.77 -9.50 -5.09
C ARG A 22 5.39 -9.80 -5.64
N THR A 23 4.57 -8.78 -5.78
CA THR A 23 3.24 -8.91 -6.36
C THR A 23 3.08 -7.98 -7.55
N SER A 24 2.30 -8.41 -8.54
CA SER A 24 1.93 -7.57 -9.68
C SER A 24 0.59 -6.88 -9.46
N LYS A 25 -0.10 -7.20 -8.36
CA LYS A 25 -1.43 -6.65 -8.07
C LYS A 25 -1.35 -5.62 -6.97
N LEU A 26 -1.79 -4.41 -7.28
CA LEU A 26 -1.88 -3.31 -6.33
C LEU A 26 -3.27 -2.70 -6.38
N ASN A 27 -3.73 -2.24 -5.23
CA ASN A 27 -4.86 -1.34 -5.16
C ASN A 27 -4.34 0.05 -4.82
N VAL A 28 -4.83 1.05 -5.55
CA VAL A 28 -4.57 2.46 -5.24
C VAL A 28 -5.92 3.06 -4.90
N GLU A 29 -6.10 3.43 -3.64
CA GLU A 29 -7.40 3.86 -3.13
C GLU A 29 -7.29 5.23 -2.46
N LYS A 30 -8.27 6.08 -2.73
CA LYS A 30 -8.42 7.36 -2.04
C LYS A 30 -9.59 7.23 -1.07
N ILE A 31 -9.27 7.29 0.22
CA ILE A 31 -10.26 7.23 1.29
C ILE A 31 -10.00 8.43 2.21
N GLY A 32 -10.99 9.30 2.38
CA GLY A 32 -10.76 10.53 3.13
C GLY A 32 -12.02 11.12 3.72
N ASN A 33 -12.97 10.29 4.14
CA ASN A 33 -14.23 10.76 4.67
C ASN A 33 -14.10 11.39 6.07
N ILE A 34 -13.11 10.99 6.83
CA ILE A 34 -12.92 11.43 8.21
C ILE A 34 -11.87 12.54 8.30
N VAL A 35 -10.84 12.46 7.48
CA VAL A 35 -9.74 13.42 7.47
C VAL A 35 -9.82 14.25 6.20
N SER A 36 -9.80 15.59 6.34
CA SER A 36 -9.93 16.51 5.22
C SER A 36 -8.70 16.55 4.31
N GLN A 37 -7.56 16.04 4.75
CA GLN A 37 -6.35 16.00 3.94
C GLN A 37 -6.40 14.86 2.93
N LEU A 38 -5.73 15.04 1.80
CA LEU A 38 -5.62 14.02 0.78
C LEU A 38 -4.83 12.83 1.30
N HIS A 39 -5.44 11.65 1.22
CA HIS A 39 -4.76 10.38 1.50
C HIS A 39 -4.89 9.47 0.31
N ILE A 40 -3.83 8.79 -0.03
CA ILE A 40 -3.86 7.74 -1.06
C ILE A 40 -3.19 6.50 -0.46
N HIS A 41 -3.92 5.40 -0.47
CA HIS A 41 -3.43 4.11 0.00
C HIS A 41 -2.93 3.30 -1.17
N ILE A 42 -1.72 2.77 -1.07
CA ILE A 42 -1.14 1.86 -2.05
C ILE A 42 -0.97 0.52 -1.36
N ILE A 43 -1.72 -0.48 -1.82
CA ILE A 43 -1.87 -1.76 -1.12
C ILE A 43 -1.38 -2.88 -2.03
N ALA A 44 -0.37 -3.62 -1.58
CA ALA A 44 0.06 -4.84 -2.24
C ALA A 44 -1.00 -5.92 -2.03
N ARG A 45 -1.50 -6.50 -3.13
CA ARG A 45 -2.58 -7.48 -3.07
C ARG A 45 -2.10 -8.86 -3.52
N PHE A 46 -2.65 -9.87 -2.88
CA PHE A 46 -2.36 -11.26 -3.19
C PHE A 46 -3.68 -12.02 -3.31
N LYS A 47 -3.73 -13.02 -4.18
CA LYS A 47 -4.93 -13.86 -4.33
C LYS A 47 -5.24 -14.62 -3.04
N SER A 48 -4.25 -14.81 -2.17
CA SER A 48 -4.43 -15.42 -0.86
C SER A 48 -4.99 -14.48 0.20
N ASP A 49 -5.17 -13.20 -0.11
CA ASP A 49 -5.78 -12.24 0.81
C ASP A 49 -7.20 -12.68 1.19
N SER A 50 -7.56 -12.52 2.45
CA SER A 50 -8.90 -12.89 2.94
C SER A 50 -10.02 -12.08 2.28
N SER A 51 -9.73 -10.89 1.80
CA SER A 51 -10.71 -10.04 1.12
C SER A 51 -10.68 -10.14 -0.40
N TRP A 52 -9.68 -10.83 -0.99
CA TRP A 52 -9.57 -10.92 -2.44
C TRP A 52 -10.86 -11.45 -3.09
N PRO A 53 -11.35 -10.87 -4.21
CA PRO A 53 -10.80 -9.74 -4.97
C PRO A 53 -11.31 -8.37 -4.52
N HIS A 54 -12.02 -8.29 -3.40
CA HIS A 54 -12.60 -7.06 -2.89
C HIS A 54 -11.56 -6.20 -2.17
N SER A 55 -11.93 -4.97 -1.86
CA SER A 55 -11.09 -4.05 -1.10
C SER A 55 -10.72 -4.65 0.26
N VAL A 56 -9.52 -4.35 0.74
CA VAL A 56 -9.05 -4.81 2.07
C VAL A 56 -9.93 -4.31 3.21
N TRP A 57 -10.68 -3.25 3.00
CA TRP A 57 -11.51 -2.63 4.03
C TRP A 57 -12.75 -3.46 4.40
N VAL A 58 -13.05 -4.51 3.65
CA VAL A 58 -14.22 -5.39 3.93
C VAL A 58 -13.90 -6.51 4.91
N THR A 59 -12.64 -6.69 5.33
CA THR A 59 -12.25 -7.74 6.26
C THR A 59 -11.57 -7.15 7.50
N LYS A 60 -11.52 -7.98 8.55
CA LYS A 60 -10.84 -7.60 9.79
C LYS A 60 -9.34 -7.51 9.58
N GLU A 61 -8.71 -6.60 10.30
CA GLU A 61 -7.27 -6.45 10.30
C GLU A 61 -6.60 -7.70 10.89
N ARG A 62 -5.45 -8.05 10.31
CA ARG A 62 -4.53 -9.03 10.87
C ARG A 62 -3.22 -8.31 11.15
N PRO A 63 -2.95 -7.97 12.42
CA PRO A 63 -1.76 -7.19 12.73
C PRO A 63 -0.48 -7.97 12.45
N TYR A 64 0.56 -7.26 12.06
CA TYR A 64 1.90 -7.82 11.94
C TYR A 64 2.44 -8.14 13.34
N THR A 65 3.25 -9.19 13.43
CA THR A 65 4.10 -9.34 14.61
C THR A 65 5.11 -8.19 14.63
N LYS A 66 5.59 -7.83 15.82
CA LYS A 66 6.57 -6.75 15.96
C LYS A 66 7.82 -7.01 15.10
N GLU A 67 8.29 -8.25 15.09
CA GLU A 67 9.47 -8.63 14.32
C GLU A 67 9.24 -8.47 12.81
N LEU A 68 8.12 -8.98 12.30
CA LEU A 68 7.79 -8.87 10.89
C LEU A 68 7.59 -7.42 10.46
N LEU A 69 6.96 -6.62 11.32
CA LEU A 69 6.75 -5.19 11.05
C LEU A 69 8.10 -4.46 10.90
N LEU A 70 9.04 -4.70 11.82
CA LEU A 70 10.36 -4.07 11.77
C LEU A 70 11.15 -4.48 10.52
N LYS A 71 11.09 -5.76 10.14
CA LYS A 71 11.75 -6.24 8.93
C LYS A 71 11.17 -5.57 7.68
N THR A 72 9.85 -5.46 7.61
CA THR A 72 9.18 -4.85 6.45
C THR A 72 9.52 -3.37 6.34
N ILE A 73 9.49 -2.65 7.44
CA ILE A 73 9.87 -1.23 7.47
C ILE A 73 11.31 -1.05 7.00
N SER A 74 12.22 -1.89 7.47
CA SER A 74 13.63 -1.82 7.07
C SER A 74 13.81 -2.03 5.57
N ARG A 75 13.12 -3.00 4.98
CA ARG A 75 13.16 -3.26 3.54
C ARG A 75 12.62 -2.08 2.74
N LEU A 76 11.53 -1.48 3.18
CA LEU A 76 10.94 -0.32 2.52
C LEU A 76 11.87 0.89 2.58
N LYS A 77 12.46 1.16 3.73
CA LYS A 77 13.38 2.30 3.90
C LYS A 77 14.57 2.26 2.95
N LYS A 78 15.06 1.09 2.62
CA LYS A 78 16.20 0.95 1.70
C LYS A 78 15.86 1.41 0.28
N LEU A 79 14.58 1.40 -0.09
CA LEU A 79 14.12 1.71 -1.45
C LEU A 79 13.51 3.10 -1.55
N PHE A 80 13.13 3.69 -0.46
CA PHE A 80 12.70 5.08 -0.38
C PHE A 80 13.84 5.96 0.10
#